data_af983bfe33916a99cd8f38c8ea269558
#
_entry.id   af983bfe33916a99cd8f38c8ea269558
#
_cell.length_a   1.000
_cell.length_b   1.000
_cell.length_c   1.000
_cell.angle_alpha   90.00
_cell.angle_beta   90.00
_cell.angle_gamma   90.00
#
_symmetry.space_group_name_H-M   'P 1'
#
loop_
_entity.id
_entity.type
_entity.pdbx_description
1 polymer ?
#
loop_
_entity_poly.entity_id
_entity_poly.type
_entity_poly.pdbx_seq_one_letter_code
_entity_poly.pdbx_strand_id
1 'polypeptide(L)'
;MPFTTAMRELIASTFVSLDGVMQAPGGPDEDRDGGFAHGGWTWPFFDETAGGWLDETFSRPFDLLLGRRTYEIFAAYWPRHEDTPVGAAFRRAHKYVASHGLTNPTWAGTTVLSGNVPAQVEELKGQDGPDLLLQGSGNLIQSLLTADLVDEFRVLTFPVLLGAGKRLFAEGTVPAGLRLTAQGVSPSGVVMGTYRRSGPVVTGSFEDEDAH
;
A
#
# COMPACT_ATOMS: atom_id res chain seq x y z
N MET A 1 22.62 -0.85 -28.65
CA MET A 1 21.67 -0.07 -27.85
C MET A 1 21.58 -0.80 -26.52
N PRO A 2 21.98 -0.23 -25.38
CA PRO A 2 21.68 -0.85 -24.10
C PRO A 2 20.15 -0.86 -23.94
N PHE A 3 19.57 -2.03 -23.67
CA PHE A 3 18.18 -2.15 -23.25
C PHE A 3 18.08 -1.40 -21.91
N THR A 4 17.36 -0.30 -21.90
CA THR A 4 16.97 0.34 -20.64
C THR A 4 16.02 -0.62 -19.97
N THR A 5 16.51 -1.41 -19.02
CA THR A 5 15.65 -2.21 -18.14
C THR A 5 14.68 -1.25 -17.47
N ALA A 6 13.40 -1.43 -17.66
CA ALA A 6 12.40 -0.61 -16.97
C ALA A 6 12.61 -0.85 -15.48
N MET A 7 12.79 0.21 -14.71
CA MET A 7 12.89 0.11 -13.26
C MET A 7 11.54 -0.43 -12.72
N ARG A 8 11.62 -1.31 -11.73
CA ARG A 8 10.43 -1.80 -10.99
C ARG A 8 9.73 -0.62 -10.33
N GLU A 9 8.42 -0.53 -10.48
CA GLU A 9 7.63 0.49 -9.78
C GLU A 9 7.32 0.04 -8.35
N LEU A 10 7.29 0.99 -7.41
CA LEU A 10 6.82 0.78 -6.06
C LEU A 10 5.39 1.32 -5.95
N ILE A 11 4.44 0.40 -5.81
CA ILE A 11 3.01 0.68 -5.76
C ILE A 11 2.50 0.49 -4.34
N ALA A 12 2.02 1.55 -3.69
CA ALA A 12 1.35 1.47 -2.40
C ALA A 12 -0.15 1.26 -2.61
N SER A 13 -0.66 0.06 -2.27
CA SER A 13 -2.08 -0.28 -2.38
C SER A 13 -2.67 -0.44 -0.99
N THR A 14 -3.62 0.42 -0.61
CA THR A 14 -4.13 0.50 0.77
C THR A 14 -5.62 0.81 0.82
N PHE A 15 -6.24 0.39 1.93
CA PHE A 15 -7.58 0.79 2.34
C PHE A 15 -7.48 1.91 3.36
N VAL A 16 -8.33 2.92 3.22
CA VAL A 16 -8.42 4.00 4.18
C VAL A 16 -9.88 4.34 4.49
N SER A 17 -10.16 4.70 5.72
CA SER A 17 -11.42 5.37 6.08
C SER A 17 -11.44 6.79 5.52
N LEU A 18 -12.61 7.44 5.51
CA LEU A 18 -12.74 8.82 5.04
C LEU A 18 -11.87 9.80 5.86
N ASP A 19 -11.57 9.49 7.11
CA ASP A 19 -10.63 10.24 7.95
C ASP A 19 -9.18 9.71 7.90
N GLY A 20 -8.85 8.84 6.93
CA GLY A 20 -7.49 8.43 6.58
C GLY A 20 -6.88 7.30 7.43
N VAL A 21 -7.67 6.63 8.27
CA VAL A 21 -7.20 5.48 9.06
C VAL A 21 -7.08 4.25 8.17
N MET A 22 -5.94 3.52 8.27
CA MET A 22 -5.67 2.29 7.53
C MET A 22 -5.50 1.06 8.43
N GLN A 23 -5.66 1.20 9.74
CA GLN A 23 -5.44 0.12 10.72
C GLN A 23 -6.53 -0.94 10.64
N ALA A 24 -6.13 -2.23 10.65
CA ALA A 24 -6.99 -3.40 10.78
C ALA A 24 -8.21 -3.42 9.83
N PRO A 25 -8.05 -3.24 8.52
CA PRO A 25 -9.19 -3.19 7.59
C PRO A 25 -9.88 -4.55 7.43
N GLY A 26 -9.14 -5.66 7.52
CA GLY A 26 -9.60 -6.98 7.09
C GLY A 26 -10.30 -7.81 8.18
N GLY A 27 -10.07 -7.55 9.46
CA GLY A 27 -10.67 -8.35 10.51
C GLY A 27 -10.66 -7.71 11.89
N PRO A 28 -11.58 -8.13 12.81
CA PRO A 28 -11.76 -7.51 14.13
C PRO A 28 -10.52 -7.65 15.03
N ASP A 29 -9.70 -8.67 14.81
CA ASP A 29 -8.51 -8.98 15.62
C ASP A 29 -7.19 -8.76 14.87
N GLU A 30 -7.24 -8.17 13.67
CA GLU A 30 -6.09 -8.03 12.79
C GLU A 30 -4.98 -7.16 13.40
N ASP A 31 -5.33 -6.00 13.94
CA ASP A 31 -4.38 -5.11 14.61
C ASP A 31 -5.08 -4.28 15.70
N ARG A 32 -5.01 -4.73 16.95
CA ARG A 32 -5.56 -4.05 18.12
C ARG A 32 -4.58 -3.07 18.81
N ASP A 33 -3.46 -2.78 18.18
CA ASP A 33 -2.47 -1.88 18.73
C ASP A 33 -3.07 -0.51 19.07
N GLY A 34 -2.62 0.10 20.18
CA GLY A 34 -3.19 1.35 20.66
C GLY A 34 -4.64 1.27 21.15
N GLY A 35 -5.18 0.07 21.37
CA GLY A 35 -6.58 -0.13 21.80
C GLY A 35 -7.60 0.04 20.67
N PHE A 36 -7.19 -0.07 19.40
CA PHE A 36 -8.09 0.06 18.26
C PHE A 36 -9.20 -1.00 18.29
N ALA A 37 -10.46 -0.55 18.27
CA ALA A 37 -11.65 -1.39 18.49
C ALA A 37 -12.49 -1.65 17.22
N HIS A 38 -12.13 -1.04 16.08
CA HIS A 38 -12.95 -1.04 14.86
C HIS A 38 -12.39 -1.93 13.75
N GLY A 39 -11.65 -3.01 14.09
CA GLY A 39 -11.11 -3.92 13.08
C GLY A 39 -12.19 -4.55 12.19
N GLY A 40 -11.87 -4.80 10.92
CA GLY A 40 -12.81 -5.34 9.93
C GLY A 40 -13.78 -4.30 9.36
N TRP A 41 -13.50 -3.02 9.50
CA TRP A 41 -14.37 -1.91 9.09
C TRP A 41 -14.62 -1.83 7.57
N THR A 42 -13.85 -2.50 6.75
CA THR A 42 -14.08 -2.54 5.29
C THR A 42 -15.22 -3.48 4.90
N TRP A 43 -15.47 -4.53 5.69
CA TRP A 43 -16.38 -5.61 5.35
C TRP A 43 -17.80 -5.17 4.94
N PRO A 44 -18.48 -4.23 5.63
CA PRO A 44 -19.82 -3.80 5.27
C PRO A 44 -19.92 -3.09 3.91
N PHE A 45 -18.80 -2.61 3.39
CA PHE A 45 -18.72 -1.81 2.16
C PHE A 45 -18.06 -2.55 0.99
N PHE A 46 -17.53 -3.76 1.23
CA PHE A 46 -16.75 -4.48 0.24
C PHE A 46 -17.69 -5.22 -0.74
N ASP A 47 -17.92 -4.62 -1.91
CA ASP A 47 -18.77 -5.17 -2.96
C ASP A 47 -17.95 -5.70 -4.16
N GLU A 48 -18.64 -6.27 -5.15
CA GLU A 48 -18.02 -6.83 -6.35
C GLU A 48 -17.19 -5.81 -7.13
N THR A 49 -17.62 -4.54 -7.16
CA THR A 49 -16.91 -3.47 -7.86
C THR A 49 -15.58 -3.13 -7.15
N ALA A 50 -15.59 -3.02 -5.83
CA ALA A 50 -14.37 -2.82 -5.04
C ALA A 50 -13.44 -4.05 -5.14
N GLY A 51 -14.00 -5.26 -5.15
CA GLY A 51 -13.26 -6.51 -5.38
C GLY A 51 -12.58 -6.54 -6.74
N GLY A 52 -13.30 -6.22 -7.81
CA GLY A 52 -12.75 -6.18 -9.18
C GLY A 52 -11.60 -5.18 -9.34
N TRP A 53 -11.65 -4.05 -8.66
CA TRP A 53 -10.54 -3.07 -8.62
C TRP A 53 -9.27 -3.65 -8.00
N LEU A 54 -9.42 -4.45 -6.93
CA LEU A 54 -8.29 -5.15 -6.31
C LEU A 54 -7.78 -6.29 -7.19
N ASP A 55 -8.66 -7.03 -7.84
CA ASP A 55 -8.28 -8.11 -8.76
C ASP A 55 -7.42 -7.58 -9.90
N GLU A 56 -7.69 -6.38 -10.41
CA GLU A 56 -6.83 -5.72 -11.39
C GLU A 56 -5.42 -5.45 -10.81
N THR A 57 -5.33 -5.02 -9.55
CA THR A 57 -4.05 -4.81 -8.87
C THR A 57 -3.24 -6.11 -8.75
N PHE A 58 -3.90 -7.24 -8.46
CA PHE A 58 -3.26 -8.54 -8.29
C PHE A 58 -3.12 -9.36 -9.57
N SER A 59 -3.67 -8.89 -10.70
CA SER A 59 -3.64 -9.62 -11.99
C SER A 59 -2.27 -9.66 -12.65
N ARG A 60 -1.42 -8.68 -12.38
CA ARG A 60 -0.04 -8.60 -12.88
C ARG A 60 0.93 -9.27 -11.90
N PRO A 61 2.08 -9.78 -12.38
CA PRO A 61 3.12 -10.23 -11.47
C PRO A 61 3.61 -9.07 -10.57
N PHE A 62 3.81 -9.36 -9.30
CA PHE A 62 4.38 -8.44 -8.31
C PHE A 62 5.17 -9.20 -7.26
N ASP A 63 6.09 -8.50 -6.57
CA ASP A 63 6.65 -8.92 -5.31
C ASP A 63 6.06 -8.10 -4.17
N LEU A 64 5.85 -8.71 -3.01
CA LEU A 64 5.33 -8.02 -1.84
C LEU A 64 6.45 -7.28 -1.10
N LEU A 65 6.21 -6.02 -0.76
CA LEU A 65 7.03 -5.26 0.19
C LEU A 65 6.19 -4.97 1.43
N LEU A 66 6.61 -5.47 2.58
CA LEU A 66 5.82 -5.47 3.80
C LEU A 66 6.63 -4.91 4.98
N GLY A 67 6.00 -4.13 5.83
CA GLY A 67 6.51 -3.90 7.17
C GLY A 67 6.33 -5.15 8.03
N ARG A 68 7.13 -5.30 9.08
CA ARG A 68 7.12 -6.48 9.96
C ARG A 68 5.71 -6.85 10.44
N ARG A 69 4.94 -5.88 10.95
CA ARG A 69 3.59 -6.15 11.47
C ARG A 69 2.64 -6.68 10.40
N THR A 70 2.63 -6.08 9.23
CA THR A 70 1.83 -6.54 8.10
C THR A 70 2.27 -7.94 7.65
N TYR A 71 3.57 -8.20 7.62
CA TYR A 71 4.09 -9.54 7.34
C TYR A 71 3.58 -10.58 8.34
N GLU A 72 3.63 -10.30 9.65
CA GLU A 72 3.18 -11.23 10.69
C GLU A 72 1.68 -11.55 10.53
N ILE A 73 0.85 -10.56 10.22
CA ILE A 73 -0.58 -10.71 9.94
C ILE A 73 -0.78 -11.58 8.68
N PHE A 74 -0.11 -11.24 7.60
CA PHE A 74 -0.24 -11.93 6.31
C PHE A 74 0.29 -13.37 6.36
N ALA A 75 1.41 -13.61 6.99
CA ALA A 75 1.99 -14.95 7.17
C ALA A 75 1.12 -15.86 8.03
N ALA A 76 0.32 -15.31 8.94
CA ALA A 76 -0.63 -16.07 9.72
C ALA A 76 -1.91 -16.43 8.95
N TYR A 77 -2.29 -15.63 7.95
CA TYR A 77 -3.57 -15.76 7.23
C TYR A 77 -3.44 -16.40 5.85
N TRP A 78 -2.61 -15.84 4.96
CA TRP A 78 -2.59 -16.18 3.54
C TRP A 78 -2.14 -17.62 3.21
N PRO A 79 -1.20 -18.24 3.93
CA PRO A 79 -0.86 -19.65 3.70
C PRO A 79 -2.01 -20.65 3.90
N ARG A 80 -3.09 -20.22 4.56
CA ARG A 80 -4.31 -21.04 4.75
C ARG A 80 -5.40 -20.73 3.72
N HIS A 81 -5.18 -19.75 2.83
CA HIS A 81 -6.16 -19.27 1.86
C HIS A 81 -5.56 -19.23 0.44
N GLU A 82 -4.60 -20.12 0.14
CA GLU A 82 -3.92 -20.20 -1.15
C GLU A 82 -4.83 -20.68 -2.29
N ASP A 83 -6.00 -21.20 -1.97
CA ASP A 83 -7.08 -21.59 -2.88
C ASP A 83 -7.84 -20.38 -3.45
N THR A 84 -7.71 -19.21 -2.83
CA THR A 84 -8.29 -17.96 -3.36
C THR A 84 -7.38 -17.31 -4.41
N PRO A 85 -7.93 -16.50 -5.36
CA PRO A 85 -7.12 -15.79 -6.36
C PRO A 85 -6.01 -14.93 -5.74
N VAL A 86 -6.32 -14.17 -4.69
CA VAL A 86 -5.36 -13.31 -3.97
C VAL A 86 -4.31 -14.15 -3.24
N GLY A 87 -4.73 -15.20 -2.53
CA GLY A 87 -3.81 -16.09 -1.82
C GLY A 87 -2.86 -16.82 -2.77
N ALA A 88 -3.35 -17.26 -3.92
CA ALA A 88 -2.52 -17.86 -4.97
C ALA A 88 -1.51 -16.84 -5.55
N ALA A 89 -1.90 -15.58 -5.73
CA ALA A 89 -1.00 -14.52 -6.16
C ALA A 89 0.09 -14.25 -5.11
N PHE A 90 -0.28 -14.13 -3.84
CA PHE A 90 0.65 -13.90 -2.72
C PHE A 90 1.60 -15.07 -2.49
N ARG A 91 1.15 -16.31 -2.72
CA ARG A 91 2.02 -17.49 -2.67
C ARG A 91 3.15 -17.42 -3.71
N ARG A 92 2.83 -17.00 -4.93
CA ARG A 92 3.81 -16.87 -6.03
C ARG A 92 4.77 -15.72 -5.85
N ALA A 93 4.31 -14.60 -5.26
CA ALA A 93 5.10 -13.40 -5.06
C ALA A 93 6.30 -13.67 -4.13
N HIS A 94 7.45 -13.07 -4.39
CA HIS A 94 8.51 -12.93 -3.39
C HIS A 94 8.09 -11.90 -2.33
N LYS A 95 8.54 -12.06 -1.08
CA LYS A 95 8.20 -11.16 0.04
C LYS A 95 9.45 -10.49 0.55
N TYR A 96 9.54 -9.19 0.43
CA TYR A 96 10.55 -8.37 1.08
C TYR A 96 9.97 -7.78 2.35
N VAL A 97 10.62 -7.99 3.48
CA VAL A 97 10.09 -7.59 4.80
C VAL A 97 11.04 -6.63 5.49
N ALA A 98 10.61 -5.38 5.64
CA ALA A 98 11.35 -4.38 6.40
C ALA A 98 11.28 -4.68 7.90
N SER A 99 12.41 -5.13 8.49
CA SER A 99 12.47 -5.47 9.91
C SER A 99 13.91 -5.53 10.43
N HIS A 100 14.13 -4.97 11.62
CA HIS A 100 15.38 -5.13 12.37
C HIS A 100 15.40 -6.39 13.26
N GLY A 101 14.23 -6.95 13.59
CA GLY A 101 14.13 -8.02 14.60
C GLY A 101 13.55 -9.34 14.07
N LEU A 102 13.19 -9.45 12.79
CA LEU A 102 12.71 -10.70 12.21
C LEU A 102 13.91 -11.53 11.76
N THR A 103 14.22 -12.60 12.47
CA THR A 103 15.37 -13.48 12.18
C THR A 103 14.99 -14.76 11.44
N ASN A 104 13.77 -15.27 11.64
CA ASN A 104 13.31 -16.53 11.07
C ASN A 104 11.94 -16.34 10.41
N PRO A 105 11.89 -15.82 9.16
CA PRO A 105 10.62 -15.69 8.44
C PRO A 105 10.04 -17.10 8.14
N THR A 106 8.76 -17.29 8.43
CA THR A 106 8.07 -18.58 8.26
C THR A 106 7.35 -18.71 6.92
N TRP A 107 7.02 -17.61 6.28
CA TRP A 107 6.36 -17.61 4.97
C TRP A 107 7.38 -17.81 3.85
N ALA A 108 7.20 -18.84 3.03
CA ALA A 108 8.15 -19.19 1.96
C ALA A 108 8.39 -18.02 0.97
N GLY A 109 9.62 -17.92 0.47
CA GLY A 109 10.03 -16.86 -0.45
C GLY A 109 10.12 -15.49 0.22
N THR A 110 10.57 -15.43 1.48
CA THR A 110 10.75 -14.18 2.24
C THR A 110 12.23 -13.80 2.37
N THR A 111 12.54 -12.55 2.04
CA THR A 111 13.82 -11.90 2.32
C THR A 111 13.61 -10.76 3.32
N VAL A 112 14.41 -10.73 4.38
CA VAL A 112 14.35 -9.65 5.38
C VAL A 112 15.27 -8.51 4.97
N LEU A 113 14.70 -7.31 4.85
CA LEU A 113 15.44 -6.06 4.65
C LEU A 113 15.72 -5.44 6.03
N SER A 114 16.99 -5.32 6.38
CA SER A 114 17.43 -4.76 7.66
C SER A 114 18.43 -3.61 7.45
N GLY A 115 18.52 -2.70 8.42
CA GLY A 115 19.39 -1.51 8.31
C GLY A 115 18.74 -0.37 7.52
N ASN A 116 19.39 0.12 6.48
CA ASN A 116 18.86 1.20 5.63
C ASN A 116 17.88 0.63 4.60
N VAL A 117 16.61 0.45 5.01
CA VAL A 117 15.55 -0.10 4.17
C VAL A 117 15.30 0.73 2.90
N PRO A 118 15.21 2.08 2.94
CA PRO A 118 15.06 2.87 1.71
C PRO A 118 16.15 2.60 0.67
N ALA A 119 17.42 2.54 1.06
CA ALA A 119 18.49 2.23 0.12
C ALA A 119 18.38 0.84 -0.50
N GLN A 120 17.98 -0.17 0.29
CA GLN A 120 17.75 -1.52 -0.21
C GLN A 120 16.55 -1.59 -1.17
N VAL A 121 15.49 -0.81 -0.93
CA VAL A 121 14.33 -0.72 -1.83
C VAL A 121 14.73 0.00 -3.13
N GLU A 122 15.53 1.04 -3.08
CA GLU A 122 16.07 1.71 -4.27
C GLU A 122 16.91 0.74 -5.12
N GLU A 123 17.78 -0.08 -4.48
CA GLU A 123 18.52 -1.13 -5.15
C GLU A 123 17.61 -2.18 -5.81
N LEU A 124 16.56 -2.63 -5.11
CA LEU A 124 15.56 -3.57 -5.64
C LEU A 124 14.82 -2.99 -6.85
N LYS A 125 14.48 -1.70 -6.84
CA LYS A 125 13.86 -1.03 -8.00
C LYS A 125 14.76 -1.02 -9.24
N GLY A 126 16.07 -1.02 -9.05
CA GLY A 126 17.06 -1.09 -10.13
C GLY A 126 17.31 -2.49 -10.70
N GLN A 127 16.76 -3.54 -10.09
CA GLN A 127 16.93 -4.93 -10.52
C GLN A 127 15.82 -5.36 -11.49
N ASP A 128 16.11 -6.41 -12.27
CA ASP A 128 15.07 -7.08 -13.07
C ASP A 128 14.06 -7.77 -12.14
N GLY A 129 12.79 -7.62 -12.44
CA GLY A 129 11.73 -8.26 -11.67
C GLY A 129 10.36 -7.57 -11.84
N PRO A 130 9.31 -8.14 -11.24
CA PRO A 130 8.00 -7.51 -11.22
C PRO A 130 7.96 -6.31 -10.28
N ASP A 131 6.92 -5.49 -10.39
CA ASP A 131 6.72 -4.33 -9.51
C ASP A 131 6.67 -4.72 -8.03
N LEU A 132 7.01 -3.78 -7.17
CA LEU A 132 6.94 -3.94 -5.72
C LEU A 132 5.57 -3.46 -5.23
N LEU A 133 4.78 -4.36 -4.65
CA LEU A 133 3.47 -4.04 -4.10
C LEU A 133 3.56 -3.88 -2.58
N LEU A 134 3.36 -2.65 -2.11
CA LEU A 134 3.40 -2.26 -0.70
C LEU A 134 1.97 -2.22 -0.15
N GLN A 135 1.64 -3.19 0.70
CA GLN A 135 0.30 -3.36 1.31
C GLN A 135 0.19 -2.79 2.74
N GLY A 136 1.21 -2.15 3.21
CA GLY A 136 1.41 -1.66 4.60
C GLY A 136 2.81 -2.07 5.08
N SER A 137 3.30 -1.56 6.17
CA SER A 137 2.68 -0.74 7.19
C SER A 137 2.78 0.77 6.86
N GLY A 138 1.96 1.58 7.54
CA GLY A 138 2.00 3.04 7.41
C GLY A 138 3.40 3.62 7.67
N ASN A 139 4.12 3.16 8.68
CA ASN A 139 5.48 3.62 8.97
C ASN A 139 6.47 3.33 7.83
N LEU A 140 6.34 2.16 7.17
CA LEU A 140 7.18 1.85 6.01
C LEU A 140 6.85 2.76 4.84
N ILE A 141 5.56 3.00 4.57
CA ILE A 141 5.10 3.96 3.54
C ILE A 141 5.70 5.34 3.81
N GLN A 142 5.65 5.86 5.03
CA GLN A 142 6.22 7.16 5.39
C GLN A 142 7.73 7.22 5.16
N SER A 143 8.47 6.19 5.53
CA SER A 143 9.92 6.13 5.29
C SER A 143 10.25 6.14 3.80
N LEU A 144 9.49 5.42 2.99
CA LEU A 144 9.70 5.35 1.53
C LEU A 144 9.22 6.61 0.81
N LEU A 145 8.19 7.30 1.33
CA LEU A 145 7.80 8.64 0.87
C LEU A 145 8.89 9.68 1.13
N THR A 146 9.48 9.65 2.31
CA THR A 146 10.58 10.56 2.67
C THR A 146 11.79 10.36 1.75
N ALA A 147 12.02 9.13 1.28
CA ALA A 147 13.08 8.79 0.34
C ALA A 147 12.69 8.96 -1.15
N ASP A 148 11.49 9.46 -1.43
CA ASP A 148 10.95 9.65 -2.79
C ASP A 148 10.87 8.36 -3.64
N LEU A 149 10.59 7.23 -3.02
CA LEU A 149 10.62 5.91 -3.68
C LEU A 149 9.25 5.39 -4.13
N VAL A 150 8.14 5.96 -3.63
CA VAL A 150 6.78 5.52 -3.99
C VAL A 150 6.36 6.17 -5.30
N ASP A 151 6.11 5.36 -6.33
CA ASP A 151 5.75 5.82 -7.67
C ASP A 151 4.24 5.99 -7.84
N GLU A 152 3.45 5.07 -7.24
CA GLU A 152 2.01 5.02 -7.42
C GLU A 152 1.29 4.69 -6.11
N PHE A 153 0.13 5.32 -5.91
CA PHE A 153 -0.81 4.98 -4.84
C PHE A 153 -2.09 4.42 -5.44
N ARG A 154 -2.55 3.27 -4.96
CA ARG A 154 -3.88 2.72 -5.21
C ARG A 154 -4.64 2.72 -3.90
N VAL A 155 -5.54 3.67 -3.75
CA VAL A 155 -6.24 3.91 -2.49
C VAL A 155 -7.73 3.63 -2.65
N LEU A 156 -8.27 2.77 -1.79
CA LEU A 156 -9.70 2.58 -1.63
C LEU A 156 -10.13 3.34 -0.38
N THR A 157 -10.93 4.38 -0.57
CA THR A 157 -11.46 5.21 0.52
C THR A 157 -12.87 4.78 0.86
N PHE A 158 -13.07 4.31 2.07
CA PHE A 158 -14.33 3.77 2.56
C PHE A 158 -15.16 4.86 3.27
N PRO A 159 -16.50 4.86 3.12
CA PRO A 159 -17.38 5.90 3.65
C PRO A 159 -17.64 5.70 5.16
N VAL A 160 -16.58 5.71 5.96
CA VAL A 160 -16.63 5.54 7.42
C VAL A 160 -15.62 6.46 8.11
N LEU A 161 -15.96 6.95 9.29
CA LEU A 161 -15.08 7.68 10.18
C LEU A 161 -14.74 6.80 11.37
N LEU A 162 -13.46 6.64 11.67
CA LEU A 162 -12.95 5.78 12.74
C LEU A 162 -12.39 6.61 13.92
N GLY A 163 -12.04 7.88 13.69
CA GLY A 163 -11.56 8.81 14.70
C GLY A 163 -10.11 8.56 15.13
N ALA A 164 -9.81 7.38 15.64
CA ALA A 164 -8.49 6.96 16.10
C ALA A 164 -7.93 5.82 15.22
N GLY A 165 -6.61 5.60 15.25
CA GLY A 165 -5.92 4.53 14.54
C GLY A 165 -4.74 5.02 13.72
N LYS A 166 -3.99 4.06 13.15
CA LYS A 166 -2.84 4.34 12.27
C LYS A 166 -3.34 4.89 10.94
N ARG A 167 -2.79 6.04 10.51
CA ARG A 167 -3.19 6.73 9.28
C ARG A 167 -2.22 6.44 8.14
N LEU A 168 -2.74 6.46 6.91
CA LEU A 168 -1.91 6.34 5.70
C LEU A 168 -0.96 7.53 5.59
N PHE A 169 -1.48 8.74 5.70
CA PHE A 169 -0.69 9.97 5.73
C PHE A 169 -0.71 10.52 7.16
N ALA A 170 0.38 10.27 7.88
CA ALA A 170 0.55 10.73 9.24
C ALA A 170 1.08 12.17 9.28
N GLU A 171 1.09 12.76 10.46
CA GLU A 171 1.77 14.04 10.69
C GLU A 171 3.24 13.95 10.28
N GLY A 172 3.74 14.96 9.56
CA GLY A 172 5.09 14.97 8.99
C GLY A 172 5.24 14.26 7.64
N THR A 173 4.16 13.82 7.02
CA THR A 173 4.19 13.34 5.63
C THR A 173 4.83 14.39 4.71
N VAL A 174 5.77 13.96 3.88
CA VAL A 174 6.47 14.86 2.95
C VAL A 174 5.48 15.35 1.89
N PRO A 175 5.33 16.68 1.72
CA PRO A 175 4.43 17.24 0.71
C PRO A 175 4.85 16.85 -0.72
N ALA A 176 3.86 16.46 -1.54
CA ALA A 176 4.07 16.14 -2.95
C ALA A 176 2.82 16.42 -3.77
N GLY A 177 2.99 16.85 -5.00
CA GLY A 177 1.92 16.87 -5.98
C GLY A 177 1.59 15.46 -6.46
N LEU A 178 0.32 15.15 -6.59
CA LEU A 178 -0.18 13.89 -7.12
C LEU A 178 -1.13 14.15 -8.29
N ARG A 179 -1.09 13.26 -9.28
CA ARG A 179 -2.02 13.28 -10.41
C ARG A 179 -2.88 12.03 -10.37
N LEU A 180 -4.19 12.19 -10.38
CA LEU A 180 -5.14 11.09 -10.52
C LEU A 180 -5.02 10.49 -11.93
N THR A 181 -4.83 9.18 -12.02
CA THR A 181 -4.67 8.46 -13.30
C THR A 181 -5.79 7.47 -13.59
N ALA A 182 -6.47 6.98 -12.55
CA ALA A 182 -7.67 6.17 -12.66
C ALA A 182 -8.56 6.39 -11.45
N GLN A 183 -9.87 6.26 -11.62
CA GLN A 183 -10.83 6.38 -10.52
C GLN A 183 -12.06 5.51 -10.74
N GLY A 184 -12.74 5.18 -9.66
CA GLY A 184 -14.01 4.50 -9.67
C GLY A 184 -14.77 4.75 -8.35
N VAL A 185 -16.07 4.49 -8.38
CA VAL A 185 -16.92 4.51 -7.18
C VAL A 185 -17.77 3.25 -7.19
N SER A 186 -17.77 2.52 -6.09
CA SER A 186 -18.60 1.33 -5.95
C SER A 186 -20.03 1.67 -5.51
N PRO A 187 -21.02 0.79 -5.74
CA PRO A 187 -22.39 0.97 -5.26
C PRO A 187 -22.49 1.16 -3.74
N SER A 188 -21.58 0.58 -2.97
CA SER A 188 -21.49 0.74 -1.51
C SER A 188 -20.85 2.08 -1.08
N GLY A 189 -20.40 2.92 -2.03
CA GLY A 189 -19.82 4.23 -1.75
C GLY A 189 -18.31 4.23 -1.52
N VAL A 190 -17.61 3.13 -1.80
CA VAL A 190 -16.14 3.11 -1.78
C VAL A 190 -15.59 3.90 -2.97
N VAL A 191 -14.77 4.91 -2.71
CA VAL A 191 -14.08 5.69 -3.73
C VAL A 191 -12.70 5.07 -3.98
N MET A 192 -12.43 4.68 -5.21
CA MET A 192 -11.17 4.07 -5.63
C MET A 192 -10.39 5.05 -6.47
N GLY A 193 -9.12 5.25 -6.15
CA GLY A 193 -8.25 6.18 -6.87
C GLY A 193 -6.85 5.64 -7.07
N THR A 194 -6.32 5.80 -8.29
CA THR A 194 -4.91 5.58 -8.59
C THR A 194 -4.25 6.93 -8.82
N TYR A 195 -3.19 7.18 -8.07
CA TYR A 195 -2.46 8.45 -8.08
C TYR A 195 -0.99 8.20 -8.35
N ARG A 196 -0.39 9.04 -9.18
CA ARG A 196 1.05 9.05 -9.44
C ARG A 196 1.67 10.37 -9.02
N ARG A 197 2.91 10.34 -8.60
CA ARG A 197 3.64 11.58 -8.28
C ARG A 197 3.75 12.47 -9.53
N SER A 198 3.56 13.78 -9.31
CA SER A 198 3.61 14.78 -10.36
C SER A 198 4.57 15.93 -10.06
N GLY A 199 5.41 15.75 -9.02
CA GLY A 199 6.41 16.73 -8.61
C GLY A 199 6.10 17.42 -7.28
N PRO A 200 6.62 18.62 -7.01
CA PRO A 200 6.37 19.35 -5.79
C PRO A 200 4.91 19.86 -5.73
N VAL A 201 4.48 20.24 -4.52
CA VAL A 201 3.20 20.95 -4.36
C VAL A 201 3.27 22.29 -5.08
N VAL A 202 2.27 22.55 -5.92
CA VAL A 202 2.08 23.86 -6.57
C VAL A 202 0.99 24.61 -5.80
N THR A 203 1.26 25.85 -5.45
CA THR A 203 0.32 26.75 -4.77
C THR A 203 -0.05 27.90 -5.70
N GLY A 204 -1.22 28.51 -5.50
CA GLY A 204 -1.70 29.67 -6.25
C GLY A 204 -2.70 30.47 -5.42
N SER A 205 -3.19 31.58 -5.99
CA SER A 205 -4.23 32.42 -5.39
C SER A 205 -5.45 32.43 -6.30
N PHE A 206 -6.66 32.48 -5.73
CA PHE A 206 -7.89 32.73 -6.48
C PHE A 206 -7.98 34.18 -6.99
N GLU A 207 -7.05 35.07 -6.58
CA GLU A 207 -6.95 36.45 -7.06
C GLU A 207 -6.19 36.53 -8.39
N ASP A 208 -5.47 35.50 -8.80
CA ASP A 208 -4.75 35.42 -10.09
C ASP A 208 -5.71 34.88 -11.16
N GLU A 209 -6.68 35.71 -11.62
CA GLU A 209 -7.70 35.31 -12.62
C GLU A 209 -7.13 34.96 -14.00
N ASP A 210 -5.88 35.27 -14.30
CA ASP A 210 -5.24 35.06 -15.62
C ASP A 210 -4.42 33.73 -15.70
N ALA A 211 -4.46 32.86 -14.70
CA ALA A 211 -3.58 31.67 -14.59
C ALA A 211 -4.20 30.34 -15.08
N HIS A 212 -5.37 30.35 -15.79
CA HIS A 212 -6.03 29.13 -16.30
C HIS A 212 -6.32 29.19 -17.78
#